data_99995bec6cf561fba3599f1cb5dcddb0
#
_entry.id   99995bec6cf561fba3599f1cb5dcddb0
#
_cell.length_a   1.000
_cell.length_b   1.000
_cell.length_c   1.000
_cell.angle_alpha   90.00
_cell.angle_beta   90.00
_cell.angle_gamma   90.00
#
_symmetry.space_group_name_H-M   'P 1'
#
loop_
_entity.id
_entity.type
_entity.pdbx_description
1 polymer ?
#
loop_
_entity_poly.entity_id
_entity_poly.type
_entity_poly.pdbx_seq_one_letter_code
_entity_poly.pdbx_strand_id
1 'polypeptide(L)'
;MTATFQPGAQSPVLTSRVFWILFALIAIVGASIRIADSAAFRRTGFDEVLYRRYVNMMDGGKQVVGAFQQDHSMKGYGLTVNGTGAAAMPALVDFFLQTQRKPGAECELPPTRFLYIYTSWLWKNVQFGAQPPLAMAEMQKPLTDDRSQDADHRDPALASLHRVSCLFSVLLMIAGGLFAWRMLGKAAGLGVLALMACDPLQIHFSQHALIDGFFTFWAVMCMWTTWECLRNPRSIAWLAAHTACLALMVMTKENAFFVYCALAVAVISNRWLAFGTVTRRFVLVSIAGPLLGVALLVVMSDGIGPFIEVYQTLVAKAQKLDYAQLTGDGPWHRYLIDLLIVSPVVVCLALGALFAVVPRRKEIAFFAVFVAASYLIMCNVRYGMNLRYASIWEFPLRAAAFAVVWELCARLGRWQWLAATVAVAGLCGYEYRQYTILAKNTDLPLYETITIDLLRLQKVIKPAG
;
A
#
# COMPACT_ATOMS: atom_id res chain seq x y z
N MET A 1 -23.79 32.89 -10.96
CA MET A 1 -22.44 33.48 -11.10
C MET A 1 -21.44 32.36 -11.11
N THR A 2 -21.06 31.89 -12.30
CA THR A 2 -20.06 30.85 -12.51
C THR A 2 -18.68 31.51 -12.55
N ALA A 3 -18.01 31.60 -11.43
CA ALA A 3 -16.59 31.94 -11.41
C ALA A 3 -15.83 30.79 -12.09
N THR A 4 -15.51 30.97 -13.36
CA THR A 4 -14.57 30.10 -14.08
C THR A 4 -13.21 30.22 -13.41
N PHE A 5 -12.82 29.19 -12.71
CA PHE A 5 -11.46 29.06 -12.17
C PHE A 5 -10.51 28.94 -13.36
N GLN A 6 -9.81 30.01 -13.67
CA GLN A 6 -8.71 29.98 -14.62
C GLN A 6 -7.54 29.24 -13.95
N PRO A 7 -7.05 28.12 -14.49
CA PRO A 7 -5.83 27.47 -14.03
C PRO A 7 -4.63 28.29 -14.50
N GLY A 8 -4.36 29.41 -13.85
CA GLY A 8 -3.31 30.33 -14.27
C GLY A 8 -3.13 31.56 -13.41
N ALA A 9 -4.04 31.87 -12.53
CA ALA A 9 -3.80 32.92 -11.52
C ALA A 9 -2.76 32.35 -10.53
N GLN A 10 -1.48 32.48 -10.89
CA GLN A 10 -0.37 32.20 -9.96
C GLN A 10 -0.60 33.15 -8.77
N SER A 11 -0.92 32.56 -7.61
CA SER A 11 -0.96 33.37 -6.40
C SER A 11 0.44 33.99 -6.25
N PRO A 12 0.55 35.30 -6.05
CA PRO A 12 1.84 35.98 -5.95
C PRO A 12 2.70 35.50 -4.80
N VAL A 13 2.14 34.72 -3.91
CA VAL A 13 2.74 34.27 -2.64
C VAL A 13 3.64 33.02 -2.81
N LEU A 14 3.41 32.15 -3.79
CA LEU A 14 4.16 30.88 -3.90
C LEU A 14 5.07 30.87 -5.13
N THR A 15 6.25 31.48 -4.99
CA THR A 15 7.32 31.31 -5.99
C THR A 15 7.75 29.86 -6.09
N SER A 16 8.36 29.46 -7.20
CA SER A 16 8.83 28.07 -7.36
C SER A 16 9.87 27.69 -6.32
N ARG A 17 10.73 28.64 -5.89
CA ARG A 17 11.73 28.38 -4.83
C ARG A 17 11.07 28.10 -3.47
N VAL A 18 10.12 28.94 -3.06
CA VAL A 18 9.39 28.77 -1.79
C VAL A 18 8.62 27.46 -1.79
N PHE A 19 7.96 27.11 -2.90
CA PHE A 19 7.28 25.82 -3.04
C PHE A 19 8.22 24.64 -2.77
N TRP A 20 9.39 24.59 -3.40
CA TRP A 20 10.32 23.46 -3.24
C TRP A 20 10.95 23.41 -1.85
N ILE A 21 11.21 24.56 -1.23
CA ILE A 21 11.69 24.60 0.15
C ILE A 21 10.64 24.03 1.10
N LEU A 22 9.38 24.49 1.01
CA LEU A 22 8.30 23.98 1.85
C LEU A 22 8.02 22.51 1.58
N PHE A 23 8.03 22.08 0.31
CA PHE A 23 7.87 20.68 -0.07
C PHE A 23 8.95 19.81 0.57
N ALA A 24 10.20 20.22 0.48
CA ALA A 24 11.32 19.50 1.10
C ALA A 24 11.21 19.45 2.63
N LEU A 25 10.86 20.57 3.29
CA LEU A 25 10.66 20.61 4.74
C LEU A 25 9.56 19.65 5.21
N ILE A 26 8.39 19.68 4.54
CA ILE A 26 7.29 18.77 4.88
C ILE A 26 7.71 17.32 4.63
N ALA A 27 8.40 17.04 3.52
CA ALA A 27 8.89 15.70 3.21
C ALA A 27 9.90 15.19 4.25
N ILE A 28 10.82 16.05 4.71
CA ILE A 28 11.77 15.72 5.78
C ILE A 28 11.04 15.42 7.09
N VAL A 29 10.07 16.25 7.50
CA VAL A 29 9.28 16.01 8.71
C VAL A 29 8.51 14.69 8.59
N GLY A 30 7.84 14.44 7.47
CA GLY A 30 7.11 13.19 7.24
C GLY A 30 8.02 11.95 7.22
N ALA A 31 9.22 12.07 6.66
CA ALA A 31 10.24 11.02 6.70
C ALA A 31 10.74 10.79 8.13
N SER A 32 11.00 11.87 8.88
CA SER A 32 11.45 11.79 10.28
C SER A 32 10.44 11.08 11.17
N ILE A 33 9.13 11.35 11.00
CA ILE A 33 8.06 10.66 11.73
C ILE A 33 8.12 9.14 11.46
N ARG A 34 8.35 8.72 10.22
CA ARG A 34 8.42 7.32 9.83
C ARG A 34 9.66 6.61 10.34
N ILE A 35 10.79 7.31 10.38
CA ILE A 35 12.08 6.76 10.82
C ILE A 35 12.17 6.73 12.34
N ALA A 36 11.77 7.81 13.03
CA ALA A 36 11.93 7.94 14.47
C ALA A 36 11.09 6.93 15.27
N ASP A 37 9.90 6.60 14.78
CA ASP A 37 9.00 5.70 15.46
C ASP A 37 9.24 4.21 15.13
N SER A 38 10.13 3.91 14.17
CA SER A 38 10.25 2.55 13.60
C SER A 38 10.99 1.54 14.49
N ALA A 39 11.78 1.99 15.47
CA ALA A 39 12.81 1.10 16.00
C ALA A 39 12.51 0.43 17.35
N ALA A 40 11.75 1.03 18.25
CA ALA A 40 11.93 0.66 19.67
C ALA A 40 10.87 -0.23 20.31
N PHE A 41 9.63 -0.38 19.79
CA PHE A 41 8.53 -0.85 20.63
C PHE A 41 7.51 -1.82 19.99
N ARG A 42 7.85 -2.59 18.93
CA ARG A 42 6.83 -3.36 18.23
C ARG A 42 7.12 -4.85 18.15
N ARG A 43 6.09 -5.65 18.41
CA ARG A 43 6.14 -7.09 18.16
C ARG A 43 6.23 -7.34 16.68
N THR A 44 7.10 -8.28 16.28
CA THR A 44 7.18 -8.76 14.91
C THR A 44 5.87 -9.47 14.55
N GLY A 45 5.20 -8.99 13.51
CA GLY A 45 3.96 -9.58 13.03
C GLY A 45 4.18 -10.90 12.29
N PHE A 46 3.10 -11.69 12.16
CA PHE A 46 3.15 -12.98 11.46
C PHE A 46 3.65 -12.84 10.02
N ASP A 47 3.14 -11.88 9.26
CA ASP A 47 3.57 -11.63 7.87
C ASP A 47 5.06 -11.33 7.76
N GLU A 48 5.62 -10.60 8.73
CA GLU A 48 7.03 -10.21 8.76
C GLU A 48 7.96 -11.43 8.85
N VAL A 49 7.56 -12.42 9.68
CA VAL A 49 8.29 -13.69 9.79
C VAL A 49 8.29 -14.45 8.47
N LEU A 50 7.16 -14.44 7.75
CA LEU A 50 7.03 -15.12 6.48
C LEU A 50 7.90 -14.47 5.39
N TYR A 51 7.91 -13.15 5.27
CA TYR A 51 8.77 -12.44 4.33
C TYR A 51 10.26 -12.59 4.66
N ARG A 52 10.61 -12.53 5.95
CA ARG A 52 11.97 -12.76 6.44
C ARG A 52 12.54 -14.07 5.93
N ARG A 53 11.76 -15.16 5.97
CA ARG A 53 12.18 -16.46 5.45
C ARG A 53 12.51 -16.42 3.97
N TYR A 54 11.64 -15.84 3.16
CA TYR A 54 11.88 -15.71 1.73
C TYR A 54 13.10 -14.88 1.40
N VAL A 55 13.31 -13.78 2.12
CA VAL A 55 14.53 -12.95 1.95
C VAL A 55 15.79 -13.77 2.24
N ASN A 56 15.80 -14.59 3.31
CA ASN A 56 16.92 -15.47 3.62
C ASN A 56 17.08 -16.60 2.59
N MET A 57 16.00 -17.18 2.11
CA MET A 57 16.06 -18.21 1.06
C MET A 57 16.70 -17.71 -0.23
N MET A 58 16.57 -16.41 -0.55
CA MET A 58 17.22 -15.81 -1.72
C MET A 58 18.75 -15.78 -1.66
N ASP A 59 19.37 -16.09 -0.53
CA ASP A 59 20.84 -16.21 -0.43
C ASP A 59 21.35 -17.53 -1.07
N GLY A 60 20.46 -18.47 -1.35
CA GLY A 60 20.82 -19.75 -1.96
C GLY A 60 21.47 -20.75 -1.00
N GLY A 61 21.90 -21.88 -1.55
CA GLY A 61 22.60 -22.92 -0.80
C GLY A 61 21.70 -23.90 -0.04
N LYS A 62 22.32 -24.72 0.83
CA LYS A 62 21.58 -25.66 1.69
C LYS A 62 21.03 -24.93 2.90
N GLN A 63 19.73 -25.00 3.10
CA GLN A 63 19.04 -24.30 4.18
C GLN A 63 18.05 -25.22 4.87
N VAL A 64 17.75 -24.93 6.14
CA VAL A 64 16.62 -25.52 6.85
C VAL A 64 15.64 -24.39 7.15
N VAL A 65 14.46 -24.45 6.55
CA VAL A 65 13.45 -23.38 6.64
C VAL A 65 12.30 -23.87 7.51
N GLY A 66 11.91 -23.07 8.49
CA GLY A 66 10.77 -23.39 9.35
C GLY A 66 9.43 -23.01 8.68
N ALA A 67 8.44 -23.88 8.72
CA ALA A 67 7.05 -23.59 8.35
C ALA A 67 6.13 -23.77 9.55
N PHE A 68 5.14 -22.89 9.68
CA PHE A 68 4.15 -22.97 10.74
C PHE A 68 3.17 -24.12 10.53
N GLN A 69 2.77 -24.74 11.63
CA GLN A 69 1.71 -25.74 11.71
C GLN A 69 0.47 -25.13 12.38
N GLN A 70 -0.69 -25.77 12.26
CA GLN A 70 -1.95 -25.30 12.89
C GLN A 70 -1.88 -25.17 14.42
N ASP A 71 -1.01 -25.93 15.07
CA ASP A 71 -0.75 -25.85 16.51
C ASP A 71 0.23 -24.73 16.89
N HIS A 72 0.53 -23.82 15.96
CA HIS A 72 1.53 -22.75 16.07
C HIS A 72 2.97 -23.24 16.27
N SER A 73 3.23 -24.55 16.15
CA SER A 73 4.59 -25.08 16.17
C SER A 73 5.31 -24.82 14.84
N MET A 74 6.65 -24.82 14.89
CA MET A 74 7.47 -24.71 13.67
C MET A 74 8.09 -26.05 13.32
N LYS A 75 7.86 -26.50 12.08
CA LYS A 75 8.50 -27.67 11.50
C LYS A 75 9.59 -27.27 10.52
N GLY A 76 10.80 -27.82 10.71
CA GLY A 76 11.93 -27.58 9.81
C GLY A 76 11.84 -28.41 8.53
N TYR A 77 12.14 -27.78 7.41
CA TYR A 77 12.28 -28.38 6.09
C TYR A 77 13.67 -28.13 5.55
N GLY A 78 14.44 -29.21 5.33
CA GLY A 78 15.70 -29.11 4.61
C GLY A 78 15.44 -28.91 3.13
N LEU A 79 16.02 -27.88 2.54
CA LEU A 79 15.95 -27.64 1.10
C LEU A 79 17.30 -27.14 0.57
N THR A 80 17.51 -27.36 -0.72
CA THR A 80 18.64 -26.79 -1.46
C THR A 80 18.08 -25.75 -2.42
N VAL A 81 18.47 -24.49 -2.20
CA VAL A 81 18.07 -23.39 -3.05
C VAL A 81 19.16 -23.18 -4.10
N ASN A 82 18.84 -23.51 -5.35
CA ASN A 82 19.75 -23.31 -6.47
C ASN A 82 19.70 -21.86 -6.95
N GLY A 83 20.85 -21.21 -6.99
CA GLY A 83 20.97 -19.81 -7.36
C GLY A 83 20.66 -18.84 -6.22
N THR A 84 20.82 -17.55 -6.51
CA THR A 84 20.60 -16.43 -5.58
C THR A 84 19.66 -15.39 -6.20
N GLY A 85 19.02 -14.58 -5.39
CA GLY A 85 18.09 -13.53 -5.84
C GLY A 85 16.94 -14.10 -6.68
N ALA A 86 16.73 -13.58 -7.87
CA ALA A 86 15.65 -14.03 -8.75
C ALA A 86 15.78 -15.51 -9.17
N ALA A 87 16.99 -16.05 -9.26
CA ALA A 87 17.21 -17.47 -9.59
C ALA A 87 16.79 -18.43 -8.45
N ALA A 88 16.61 -17.93 -7.24
CA ALA A 88 16.09 -18.72 -6.12
C ALA A 88 14.56 -18.91 -6.16
N MET A 89 13.84 -18.15 -7.00
CA MET A 89 12.38 -18.12 -7.00
C MET A 89 11.71 -19.49 -7.19
N PRO A 90 12.19 -20.41 -8.07
CA PRO A 90 11.62 -21.75 -8.17
C PRO A 90 11.62 -22.51 -6.84
N ALA A 91 12.71 -22.41 -6.07
CA ALA A 91 12.79 -23.07 -4.76
C ALA A 91 11.83 -22.45 -3.72
N LEU A 92 11.58 -21.14 -3.79
CA LEU A 92 10.58 -20.46 -2.95
C LEU A 92 9.16 -20.97 -3.28
N VAL A 93 8.85 -21.12 -4.57
CA VAL A 93 7.56 -21.65 -5.04
C VAL A 93 7.40 -23.10 -4.60
N ASP A 94 8.41 -23.95 -4.78
CA ASP A 94 8.39 -25.33 -4.34
C ASP A 94 8.19 -25.45 -2.83
N PHE A 95 8.91 -24.66 -2.04
CA PHE A 95 8.74 -24.60 -0.58
C PHE A 95 7.29 -24.26 -0.21
N PHE A 96 6.73 -23.21 -0.83
CA PHE A 96 5.35 -22.80 -0.61
C PHE A 96 4.38 -23.96 -0.92
N LEU A 97 4.47 -24.56 -2.09
CA LEU A 97 3.56 -25.62 -2.53
C LEU A 97 3.70 -26.88 -1.66
N GLN A 98 4.93 -27.29 -1.34
CA GLN A 98 5.18 -28.46 -0.51
C GLN A 98 4.66 -28.29 0.92
N THR A 99 4.84 -27.11 1.52
CA THR A 99 4.34 -26.81 2.86
C THR A 99 2.82 -26.72 2.89
N GLN A 100 2.21 -26.12 1.87
CA GLN A 100 0.76 -25.91 1.83
C GLN A 100 -0.06 -27.15 1.44
N ARG A 101 0.53 -28.12 0.78
CA ARG A 101 -0.11 -29.41 0.46
C ARG A 101 -0.28 -30.31 1.68
N LYS A 102 0.48 -30.09 2.76
CA LYS A 102 0.41 -30.93 3.96
C LYS A 102 -0.84 -30.62 4.78
N PRO A 103 -1.51 -31.66 5.30
CA PRO A 103 -2.57 -31.46 6.28
C PRO A 103 -2.05 -30.73 7.51
N GLY A 104 -2.81 -29.79 8.04
CA GLY A 104 -2.43 -29.06 9.24
C GLY A 104 -1.39 -27.95 9.04
N ALA A 105 -0.98 -27.63 7.80
CA ALA A 105 -0.12 -26.49 7.56
C ALA A 105 -0.92 -25.16 7.63
N GLU A 106 -0.37 -24.17 8.32
CA GLU A 106 -0.89 -22.81 8.28
C GLU A 106 -0.69 -22.18 6.89
N CYS A 107 -1.43 -21.13 6.60
CA CYS A 107 -1.31 -20.42 5.33
C CYS A 107 -0.02 -19.59 5.29
N GLU A 108 0.85 -19.92 4.36
CA GLU A 108 2.03 -19.13 4.03
C GLU A 108 1.64 -18.01 3.06
N LEU A 109 2.43 -16.92 3.04
CA LEU A 109 2.28 -15.89 2.03
C LEU A 109 2.84 -16.36 0.68
N PRO A 110 2.23 -15.97 -0.45
CA PRO A 110 2.71 -16.45 -1.74
C PRO A 110 4.04 -15.79 -2.13
N PRO A 111 5.02 -16.56 -2.61
CA PRO A 111 6.31 -16.03 -3.07
C PRO A 111 6.18 -15.17 -4.33
N THR A 112 5.02 -15.19 -5.01
CA THR A 112 4.68 -14.30 -6.14
C THR A 112 4.62 -12.82 -5.74
N ARG A 113 4.67 -12.49 -4.46
CA ARG A 113 4.96 -11.14 -3.95
C ARG A 113 6.44 -10.79 -4.11
N PHE A 114 6.97 -11.19 -5.23
CA PHE A 114 8.39 -11.23 -5.56
C PHE A 114 9.08 -9.87 -5.42
N LEU A 115 8.48 -8.79 -5.93
CA LEU A 115 9.17 -7.50 -6.01
C LEU A 115 9.56 -6.96 -4.63
N TYR A 116 8.68 -7.12 -3.63
CA TYR A 116 8.95 -6.70 -2.26
C TYR A 116 10.06 -7.53 -1.61
N ILE A 117 9.98 -8.86 -1.75
CA ILE A 117 10.98 -9.81 -1.22
C ILE A 117 12.34 -9.55 -1.87
N TYR A 118 12.38 -9.41 -3.19
CA TYR A 118 13.60 -9.17 -3.96
C TYR A 118 14.24 -7.81 -3.63
N THR A 119 13.45 -6.75 -3.53
CA THR A 119 13.96 -5.43 -3.15
C THR A 119 14.56 -5.45 -1.74
N SER A 120 13.92 -6.17 -0.81
CA SER A 120 14.43 -6.33 0.55
C SER A 120 15.71 -7.17 0.60
N TRP A 121 15.80 -8.21 -0.23
CA TRP A 121 17.02 -8.99 -0.39
C TRP A 121 18.17 -8.17 -0.98
N LEU A 122 17.91 -7.38 -2.02
CA LEU A 122 18.91 -6.45 -2.57
C LEU A 122 19.40 -5.47 -1.51
N TRP A 123 18.48 -4.89 -0.75
CA TRP A 123 18.83 -3.95 0.34
C TRP A 123 19.69 -4.63 1.40
N LYS A 124 19.33 -5.86 1.81
CA LYS A 124 20.11 -6.67 2.75
C LYS A 124 21.54 -6.83 2.28
N ASN A 125 21.74 -7.25 1.02
CA ASN A 125 23.07 -7.48 0.48
C ASN A 125 23.92 -6.20 0.33
N VAL A 126 23.29 -5.10 -0.05
CA VAL A 126 23.98 -3.79 -0.15
C VAL A 126 24.44 -3.31 1.23
N GLN A 127 23.63 -3.52 2.26
CA GLN A 127 23.88 -2.94 3.57
C GLN A 127 24.70 -3.84 4.49
N PHE A 128 24.44 -5.14 4.49
CA PHE A 128 25.02 -6.09 5.43
C PHE A 128 26.00 -7.08 4.76
N GLY A 129 26.06 -7.06 3.42
CA GLY A 129 26.79 -8.07 2.64
C GLY A 129 26.09 -9.43 2.59
N ALA A 130 26.72 -10.39 1.91
CA ALA A 130 26.25 -11.77 1.89
C ALA A 130 26.41 -12.39 3.29
N GLN A 131 25.30 -12.80 3.87
CA GLN A 131 25.27 -13.44 5.18
C GLN A 131 25.13 -14.95 5.01
N PRO A 132 25.80 -15.77 5.86
CA PRO A 132 25.52 -17.21 5.87
C PRO A 132 24.05 -17.46 6.24
N PRO A 133 23.43 -18.53 5.72
CA PRO A 133 22.06 -18.90 6.10
C PRO A 133 21.93 -19.01 7.62
N LEU A 134 20.84 -18.45 8.16
CA LEU A 134 20.53 -18.54 9.60
C LEU A 134 20.43 -20.01 10.03
N ALA A 135 21.11 -20.38 11.12
CA ALA A 135 20.98 -21.69 11.71
C ALA A 135 19.56 -21.94 12.23
N MET A 136 19.07 -23.18 12.13
CA MET A 136 17.73 -23.58 12.60
C MET A 136 17.45 -23.15 14.04
N ALA A 137 18.46 -23.25 14.92
CA ALA A 137 18.35 -22.86 16.33
C ALA A 137 18.05 -21.36 16.51
N GLU A 138 18.48 -20.50 15.57
CA GLU A 138 18.21 -19.07 15.60
C GLU A 138 16.82 -18.74 15.02
N MET A 139 16.36 -19.52 14.04
CA MET A 139 15.01 -19.37 13.49
C MET A 139 13.91 -19.86 14.47
N GLN A 140 14.26 -20.83 15.34
CA GLN A 140 13.37 -21.40 16.35
C GLN A 140 13.34 -20.60 17.65
N LYS A 141 14.28 -19.66 17.85
CA LYS A 141 14.15 -18.74 18.99
C LYS A 141 12.82 -18.03 18.84
N PRO A 142 11.94 -18.09 19.87
CA PRO A 142 10.75 -17.29 19.87
C PRO A 142 11.20 -15.86 19.58
N LEU A 143 10.44 -15.14 18.76
CA LEU A 143 10.63 -13.72 18.54
C LEU A 143 10.37 -13.06 19.90
N THR A 144 11.37 -13.17 20.77
CA THR A 144 11.31 -12.63 22.13
C THR A 144 11.16 -11.11 21.98
N ASP A 145 10.39 -10.55 22.89
CA ASP A 145 10.17 -9.10 23.07
C ASP A 145 11.44 -8.27 23.30
N ASP A 146 12.62 -8.85 23.09
CA ASP A 146 13.90 -8.15 23.24
C ASP A 146 14.13 -7.24 22.01
N ARG A 147 13.50 -6.09 22.09
CA ARG A 147 13.40 -5.02 21.11
C ARG A 147 14.58 -4.04 21.18
N SER A 148 15.73 -4.52 21.65
CA SER A 148 16.94 -3.71 21.69
C SER A 148 17.35 -3.30 20.27
N GLN A 149 18.00 -2.15 20.12
CA GLN A 149 18.59 -1.69 18.85
C GLN A 149 19.55 -2.72 18.24
N ASP A 150 20.02 -3.68 19.03
CA ASP A 150 20.80 -4.82 18.58
C ASP A 150 20.01 -5.86 17.77
N ALA A 151 18.68 -5.83 17.79
CA ALA A 151 17.86 -6.77 17.01
C ALA A 151 18.06 -6.60 15.50
N ASP A 152 18.24 -5.37 15.03
CA ASP A 152 18.52 -5.07 13.62
C ASP A 152 19.82 -5.69 13.11
N HIS A 153 20.85 -5.74 13.97
CA HIS A 153 22.12 -6.39 13.63
C HIS A 153 22.04 -7.92 13.72
N ARG A 154 21.15 -8.44 14.55
CA ARG A 154 20.93 -9.90 14.69
C ARG A 154 20.11 -10.50 13.55
N ASP A 155 19.28 -9.68 12.88
CA ASP A 155 18.42 -10.10 11.79
C ASP A 155 18.43 -9.15 10.58
N PRO A 156 19.46 -9.24 9.74
CA PRO A 156 19.60 -8.36 8.56
C PRO A 156 18.43 -8.44 7.58
N ALA A 157 17.75 -9.59 7.49
CA ALA A 157 16.60 -9.76 6.60
C ALA A 157 15.39 -8.97 7.09
N LEU A 158 15.07 -9.08 8.38
CA LEU A 158 13.97 -8.32 8.98
C LEU A 158 14.23 -6.82 8.96
N ALA A 159 15.46 -6.40 9.32
CA ALA A 159 15.87 -5.00 9.24
C ALA A 159 15.73 -4.43 7.83
N SER A 160 16.08 -5.20 6.81
CA SER A 160 15.96 -4.78 5.41
C SER A 160 14.51 -4.66 4.96
N LEU A 161 13.63 -5.57 5.37
CA LEU A 161 12.20 -5.49 5.12
C LEU A 161 11.58 -4.22 5.73
N HIS A 162 11.91 -3.90 6.99
CA HIS A 162 11.46 -2.66 7.64
C HIS A 162 11.93 -1.42 6.89
N ARG A 163 13.22 -1.39 6.49
CA ARG A 163 13.79 -0.22 5.78
C ARG A 163 13.17 -0.03 4.40
N VAL A 164 12.90 -1.12 3.68
CA VAL A 164 12.20 -1.06 2.39
C VAL A 164 10.76 -0.56 2.59
N SER A 165 10.03 -1.04 3.59
CA SER A 165 8.69 -0.54 3.91
C SER A 165 8.70 0.94 4.26
N CYS A 166 9.64 1.38 5.10
CA CYS A 166 9.83 2.78 5.46
C CYS A 166 10.16 3.65 4.23
N LEU A 167 11.14 3.24 3.42
CA LEU A 167 11.52 3.95 2.21
C LEU A 167 10.35 4.14 1.26
N PHE A 168 9.59 3.07 0.98
CA PHE A 168 8.47 3.15 0.05
C PHE A 168 7.28 3.93 0.61
N SER A 169 7.08 3.98 1.92
CA SER A 169 6.11 4.89 2.55
C SER A 169 6.52 6.37 2.38
N VAL A 170 7.81 6.69 2.48
CA VAL A 170 8.34 8.04 2.20
C VAL A 170 8.18 8.37 0.71
N LEU A 171 8.53 7.45 -0.19
CA LEU A 171 8.38 7.64 -1.63
C LEU A 171 6.89 7.81 -2.02
N LEU A 172 5.97 7.07 -1.40
CA LEU A 172 4.53 7.21 -1.58
C LEU A 172 4.05 8.61 -1.20
N MET A 173 4.47 9.10 -0.04
CA MET A 173 4.14 10.46 0.43
C MET A 173 4.64 11.53 -0.56
N ILE A 174 5.89 11.42 -1.03
CA ILE A 174 6.48 12.34 -2.00
C ILE A 174 5.75 12.24 -3.35
N ALA A 175 5.52 11.03 -3.85
CA ALA A 175 4.81 10.80 -5.11
C ALA A 175 3.39 11.34 -5.05
N GLY A 176 2.66 11.15 -3.95
CA GLY A 176 1.33 11.70 -3.73
C GLY A 176 1.33 13.24 -3.76
N GLY A 177 2.29 13.87 -3.08
CA GLY A 177 2.45 15.33 -3.12
C GLY A 177 2.77 15.86 -4.52
N LEU A 178 3.67 15.20 -5.26
CA LEU A 178 4.02 15.56 -6.64
C LEU A 178 2.84 15.34 -7.60
N PHE A 179 2.10 14.25 -7.45
CA PHE A 179 0.93 13.95 -8.26
C PHE A 179 -0.17 15.00 -8.00
N ALA A 180 -0.46 15.33 -6.74
CA ALA A 180 -1.41 16.38 -6.39
C ALA A 180 -0.97 17.75 -6.95
N TRP A 181 0.32 18.07 -6.89
CA TRP A 181 0.85 19.27 -7.53
C TRP A 181 0.60 19.29 -9.03
N ARG A 182 0.86 18.20 -9.73
CA ARG A 182 0.66 18.07 -11.18
C ARG A 182 -0.81 18.22 -11.57
N MET A 183 -1.71 17.68 -10.77
CA MET A 183 -3.15 17.72 -11.06
C MET A 183 -3.83 19.01 -10.61
N LEU A 184 -3.57 19.45 -9.38
CA LEU A 184 -4.35 20.45 -8.69
C LEU A 184 -3.57 21.74 -8.38
N GLY A 185 -2.25 21.75 -8.68
CA GLY A 185 -1.38 22.90 -8.49
C GLY A 185 -0.60 22.92 -7.18
N LYS A 186 0.25 23.95 -6.97
CA LYS A 186 1.25 24.01 -5.88
C LYS A 186 0.63 23.90 -4.49
N ALA A 187 -0.51 24.56 -4.24
CA ALA A 187 -1.19 24.49 -2.95
C ALA A 187 -1.60 23.06 -2.60
N ALA A 188 -2.17 22.35 -3.57
CA ALA A 188 -2.56 20.96 -3.39
C ALA A 188 -1.35 20.05 -3.19
N GLY A 189 -0.26 20.30 -3.91
CA GLY A 189 0.99 19.56 -3.70
C GLY A 189 1.48 19.63 -2.26
N LEU A 190 1.50 20.83 -1.65
CA LEU A 190 1.91 21.00 -0.25
C LEU A 190 0.89 20.44 0.75
N GLY A 191 -0.40 20.72 0.54
CA GLY A 191 -1.46 20.31 1.46
C GLY A 191 -1.62 18.78 1.50
N VAL A 192 -1.64 18.13 0.33
CA VAL A 192 -1.72 16.66 0.25
C VAL A 192 -0.45 16.01 0.78
N LEU A 193 0.74 16.55 0.48
CA LEU A 193 2.00 16.07 1.06
C LEU A 193 1.95 16.11 2.59
N ALA A 194 1.45 17.21 3.18
CA ALA A 194 1.33 17.35 4.64
C ALA A 194 0.33 16.32 5.22
N LEU A 195 -0.83 16.15 4.60
CA LEU A 195 -1.81 15.15 5.02
C LEU A 195 -1.27 13.72 4.89
N MET A 196 -0.53 13.40 3.83
CA MET A 196 0.14 12.12 3.67
C MET A 196 1.28 11.93 4.68
N ALA A 197 1.96 13.00 5.10
CA ALA A 197 3.01 12.94 6.12
C ALA A 197 2.46 12.45 7.48
N CYS A 198 1.23 12.82 7.82
CA CYS A 198 0.56 12.50 9.08
C CYS A 198 -0.48 11.36 8.97
N ASP A 199 -0.52 10.65 7.84
CA ASP A 199 -1.43 9.55 7.57
C ASP A 199 -1.22 8.38 8.57
N PRO A 200 -2.23 8.05 9.41
CA PRO A 200 -2.08 7.04 10.47
C PRO A 200 -1.72 5.67 9.91
N LEU A 201 -2.35 5.26 8.82
CA LEU A 201 -2.16 3.94 8.24
C LEU A 201 -0.80 3.82 7.56
N GLN A 202 -0.37 4.86 6.83
CA GLN A 202 0.93 4.86 6.15
C GLN A 202 2.10 4.99 7.14
N ILE A 203 1.95 5.72 8.23
CA ILE A 203 2.94 5.74 9.30
C ILE A 203 3.03 4.35 9.92
N HIS A 204 1.91 3.71 10.25
CA HIS A 204 1.87 2.35 10.79
C HIS A 204 2.59 1.35 9.86
N PHE A 205 2.30 1.36 8.54
CA PHE A 205 2.95 0.45 7.59
C PHE A 205 4.44 0.70 7.44
N SER A 206 4.90 1.94 7.61
CA SER A 206 6.33 2.26 7.53
C SER A 206 7.16 1.67 8.67
N GLN A 207 6.50 1.25 9.73
CA GLN A 207 7.12 0.79 10.97
C GLN A 207 7.09 -0.73 11.12
N HIS A 208 6.49 -1.41 10.16
CA HIS A 208 6.40 -2.86 10.07
C HIS A 208 6.96 -3.36 8.75
N ALA A 209 7.46 -4.60 8.73
CA ALA A 209 7.89 -5.25 7.50
C ALA A 209 6.68 -5.73 6.67
N LEU A 210 5.78 -4.78 6.34
CA LEU A 210 4.54 -5.04 5.62
C LEU A 210 4.65 -4.57 4.17
N ILE A 211 4.14 -5.39 3.27
CA ILE A 211 4.11 -5.11 1.84
C ILE A 211 3.13 -3.98 1.45
N ASP A 212 2.20 -3.62 2.34
CA ASP A 212 1.05 -2.78 2.00
C ASP A 212 1.43 -1.36 1.57
N GLY A 213 2.36 -0.72 2.29
CA GLY A 213 2.90 0.59 1.90
C GLY A 213 3.67 0.53 0.57
N PHE A 214 4.44 -0.53 0.37
CA PHE A 214 5.17 -0.79 -0.88
C PHE A 214 4.20 -0.96 -2.06
N PHE A 215 3.13 -1.73 -1.89
CA PHE A 215 2.10 -1.92 -2.90
C PHE A 215 1.33 -0.62 -3.20
N THR A 216 0.97 0.13 -2.16
CA THR A 216 0.25 1.41 -2.32
C THR A 216 1.06 2.43 -3.12
N PHE A 217 2.40 2.44 -2.97
CA PHE A 217 3.25 3.28 -3.81
C PHE A 217 3.06 2.96 -5.30
N TRP A 218 3.12 1.68 -5.69
CA TRP A 218 2.92 1.30 -7.09
C TRP A 218 1.51 1.57 -7.59
N ALA A 219 0.49 1.40 -6.73
CA ALA A 219 -0.88 1.76 -7.07
C ALA A 219 -1.04 3.27 -7.36
N VAL A 220 -0.44 4.14 -6.54
CA VAL A 220 -0.44 5.60 -6.77
C VAL A 220 0.36 5.96 -8.02
N MET A 221 1.49 5.29 -8.27
CA MET A 221 2.25 5.49 -9.51
C MET A 221 1.47 5.07 -10.75
N CYS A 222 0.69 3.98 -10.68
CA CYS A 222 -0.21 3.57 -11.75
C CYS A 222 -1.33 4.59 -11.98
N MET A 223 -1.93 5.14 -10.92
CA MET A 223 -2.92 6.23 -11.04
C MET A 223 -2.30 7.47 -11.70
N TRP A 224 -1.11 7.88 -11.26
CA TRP A 224 -0.42 9.06 -11.80
C TRP A 224 -0.08 8.87 -13.28
N THR A 225 0.54 7.76 -13.62
CA THR A 225 0.92 7.49 -15.02
C THR A 225 -0.31 7.32 -15.93
N THR A 226 -1.42 6.73 -15.43
CA THR A 226 -2.71 6.72 -16.15
C THR A 226 -3.19 8.13 -16.46
N TRP A 227 -3.20 9.01 -15.45
CA TRP A 227 -3.60 10.41 -15.63
C TRP A 227 -2.70 11.13 -16.65
N GLU A 228 -1.40 10.99 -16.53
CA GLU A 228 -0.45 11.62 -17.46
C GLU A 228 -0.57 11.08 -18.89
N CYS A 229 -0.82 9.79 -19.07
CA CYS A 229 -1.08 9.20 -20.40
C CYS A 229 -2.36 9.76 -21.04
N LEU A 230 -3.40 10.01 -20.25
CA LEU A 230 -4.63 10.65 -20.75
C LEU A 230 -4.40 12.10 -21.15
N ARG A 231 -3.55 12.83 -20.43
CA ARG A 231 -3.25 14.25 -20.66
C ARG A 231 -2.17 14.47 -21.71
N ASN A 232 -1.22 13.55 -21.81
CA ASN A 232 -0.07 13.60 -22.70
C ASN A 232 0.01 12.35 -23.59
N PRO A 233 -0.99 12.10 -24.45
CA PRO A 233 -1.19 10.81 -25.15
C PRO A 233 -0.08 10.46 -26.16
N ARG A 234 0.78 11.41 -26.52
CA ARG A 234 1.91 11.20 -27.45
C ARG A 234 3.23 10.94 -26.74
N SER A 235 3.29 11.11 -25.42
CA SER A 235 4.53 10.97 -24.67
C SER A 235 4.91 9.50 -24.49
N ILE A 236 5.97 9.08 -25.18
CA ILE A 236 6.52 7.72 -25.06
C ILE A 236 7.02 7.46 -23.63
N ALA A 237 7.60 8.48 -22.98
CA ALA A 237 8.09 8.36 -21.59
C ALA A 237 6.95 8.00 -20.62
N TRP A 238 5.78 8.66 -20.74
CA TRP A 238 4.65 8.34 -19.89
C TRP A 238 4.05 6.97 -20.21
N LEU A 239 3.99 6.58 -21.49
CA LEU A 239 3.54 5.24 -21.88
C LEU A 239 4.47 4.15 -21.36
N ALA A 240 5.79 4.33 -21.46
CA ALA A 240 6.78 3.39 -20.92
C ALA A 240 6.71 3.32 -19.37
N ALA A 241 6.62 4.47 -18.69
CA ALA A 241 6.47 4.52 -17.26
C ALA A 241 5.19 3.82 -16.79
N HIS A 242 4.07 4.00 -17.50
CA HIS A 242 2.81 3.33 -17.21
C HIS A 242 2.92 1.80 -17.33
N THR A 243 3.51 1.32 -18.43
CA THR A 243 3.77 -0.12 -18.62
C THR A 243 4.61 -0.68 -17.49
N ALA A 244 5.71 -0.01 -17.12
CA ALA A 244 6.60 -0.44 -16.06
C ALA A 244 5.89 -0.44 -14.70
N CYS A 245 5.15 0.61 -14.35
CA CYS A 245 4.41 0.69 -13.08
C CYS A 245 3.36 -0.43 -12.97
N LEU A 246 2.63 -0.73 -14.05
CA LEU A 246 1.66 -1.83 -14.05
C LEU A 246 2.34 -3.19 -13.87
N ALA A 247 3.46 -3.44 -14.56
CA ALA A 247 4.21 -4.69 -14.41
C ALA A 247 4.74 -4.86 -12.99
N LEU A 248 5.37 -3.82 -12.42
CA LEU A 248 5.92 -3.83 -11.07
C LEU A 248 4.81 -3.98 -10.01
N MET A 249 3.66 -3.34 -10.20
CA MET A 249 2.50 -3.49 -9.31
C MET A 249 2.01 -4.95 -9.28
N VAL A 250 1.91 -5.61 -10.42
CA VAL A 250 1.51 -7.04 -10.51
C VAL A 250 2.50 -7.93 -9.78
N MET A 251 3.80 -7.67 -9.90
CA MET A 251 4.86 -8.43 -9.21
C MET A 251 4.93 -8.17 -7.70
N THR A 252 4.10 -7.25 -7.20
CA THR A 252 4.10 -6.88 -5.78
C THR A 252 3.04 -7.65 -4.99
N LYS A 253 1.80 -7.66 -5.46
CA LYS A 253 0.69 -8.23 -4.68
C LYS A 253 -0.50 -8.55 -5.59
N GLU A 254 -1.24 -9.60 -5.25
CA GLU A 254 -2.46 -10.05 -5.96
C GLU A 254 -3.55 -8.97 -6.05
N ASN A 255 -3.59 -8.05 -5.10
CA ASN A 255 -4.51 -6.90 -5.09
C ASN A 255 -4.32 -5.95 -6.29
N ALA A 256 -3.23 -6.10 -7.06
CA ALA A 256 -3.01 -5.39 -8.32
C ALA A 256 -4.18 -5.52 -9.29
N PHE A 257 -4.89 -6.66 -9.25
CA PHE A 257 -6.09 -6.88 -10.04
C PHE A 257 -7.18 -5.83 -9.75
N PHE A 258 -7.43 -5.51 -8.49
CA PHE A 258 -8.47 -4.53 -8.10
C PHE A 258 -8.10 -3.11 -8.54
N VAL A 259 -6.83 -2.74 -8.39
CA VAL A 259 -6.32 -1.45 -8.86
C VAL A 259 -6.43 -1.35 -10.38
N TYR A 260 -6.05 -2.40 -11.09
CA TYR A 260 -6.14 -2.45 -12.55
C TYR A 260 -7.58 -2.31 -13.04
N CYS A 261 -8.51 -3.06 -12.46
CA CYS A 261 -9.94 -2.95 -12.79
C CYS A 261 -10.49 -1.55 -12.52
N ALA A 262 -10.12 -0.93 -11.39
CA ALA A 262 -10.56 0.43 -11.05
C ALA A 262 -10.00 1.48 -12.03
N LEU A 263 -8.74 1.34 -12.45
CA LEU A 263 -8.14 2.19 -13.47
C LEU A 263 -8.82 1.98 -14.85
N ALA A 264 -9.15 0.74 -15.20
CA ALA A 264 -9.89 0.45 -16.44
C ALA A 264 -11.27 1.13 -16.42
N VAL A 265 -12.00 1.07 -15.29
CA VAL A 265 -13.27 1.79 -15.11
C VAL A 265 -13.07 3.31 -15.25
N ALA A 266 -12.02 3.87 -14.67
CA ALA A 266 -11.70 5.30 -14.81
C ALA A 266 -11.41 5.68 -16.27
N VAL A 267 -10.67 4.83 -17.02
CA VAL A 267 -10.41 5.04 -18.45
C VAL A 267 -11.69 4.92 -19.29
N ILE A 268 -12.56 3.97 -18.99
CA ILE A 268 -13.87 3.83 -19.66
C ILE A 268 -14.76 5.04 -19.36
N SER A 269 -14.79 5.49 -18.11
CA SER A 269 -15.55 6.67 -17.66
C SER A 269 -15.09 7.98 -18.33
N ASN A 270 -13.87 7.98 -18.93
CA ASN A 270 -13.37 9.12 -19.70
C ASN A 270 -14.30 9.50 -20.85
N ARG A 271 -15.11 8.57 -21.37
CA ARG A 271 -16.11 8.86 -22.41
C ARG A 271 -17.13 9.93 -21.96
N TRP A 272 -17.48 9.94 -20.68
CA TRP A 272 -18.49 10.85 -20.11
C TRP A 272 -17.84 12.00 -19.33
N LEU A 273 -16.73 11.73 -18.66
CA LEU A 273 -16.08 12.69 -17.73
C LEU A 273 -14.94 13.48 -18.40
N ALA A 274 -14.53 13.09 -19.59
CA ALA A 274 -13.55 13.79 -20.42
C ALA A 274 -12.25 14.15 -19.67
N PHE A 275 -11.63 13.18 -19.02
CA PHE A 275 -10.34 13.35 -18.32
C PHE A 275 -9.20 13.68 -19.27
N GLY A 276 -9.22 13.14 -20.49
CA GLY A 276 -8.21 13.34 -21.52
C GLY A 276 -8.47 12.54 -22.77
N THR A 277 -7.42 12.15 -23.48
CA THR A 277 -7.52 11.41 -24.74
C THR A 277 -7.06 9.96 -24.58
N VAL A 278 -7.94 9.02 -24.86
CA VAL A 278 -7.61 7.60 -24.92
C VAL A 278 -7.11 7.27 -26.32
N THR A 279 -5.84 6.88 -26.43
CA THR A 279 -5.24 6.45 -27.70
C THR A 279 -5.11 4.93 -27.75
N ARG A 280 -5.05 4.39 -28.98
CA ARG A 280 -4.78 2.95 -29.19
C ARG A 280 -3.47 2.51 -28.53
N ARG A 281 -2.41 3.35 -28.58
CA ARG A 281 -1.13 3.06 -27.92
C ARG A 281 -1.29 2.94 -26.40
N PHE A 282 -2.04 3.86 -25.79
CA PHE A 282 -2.30 3.80 -24.35
C PHE A 282 -3.06 2.52 -23.96
N VAL A 283 -4.08 2.12 -24.71
CA VAL A 283 -4.79 0.86 -24.45
C VAL A 283 -3.85 -0.35 -24.57
N LEU A 284 -3.01 -0.39 -25.62
CA LEU A 284 -2.06 -1.49 -25.81
C LEU A 284 -1.06 -1.61 -24.66
N VAL A 285 -0.47 -0.50 -24.21
CA VAL A 285 0.50 -0.53 -23.10
C VAL A 285 -0.18 -0.84 -21.77
N SER A 286 -1.45 -0.43 -21.57
CA SER A 286 -2.23 -0.77 -20.37
C SER A 286 -2.52 -2.28 -20.29
N ILE A 287 -2.62 -2.97 -21.42
CA ILE A 287 -2.75 -4.43 -21.46
C ILE A 287 -1.37 -5.10 -21.34
N ALA A 288 -0.38 -4.57 -22.06
CA ALA A 288 0.96 -5.15 -22.08
C ALA A 288 1.66 -5.10 -20.72
N GLY A 289 1.43 -4.04 -19.91
CA GLY A 289 2.05 -3.88 -18.61
C GLY A 289 1.76 -5.04 -17.65
N PRO A 290 0.48 -5.32 -17.32
CA PRO A 290 0.13 -6.45 -16.46
C PRO A 290 0.58 -7.80 -17.03
N LEU A 291 0.44 -8.00 -18.35
CA LEU A 291 0.88 -9.23 -19.00
C LEU A 291 2.40 -9.44 -18.87
N LEU A 292 3.19 -8.37 -18.97
CA LEU A 292 4.63 -8.43 -18.73
C LEU A 292 4.93 -8.84 -17.29
N GLY A 293 4.25 -8.26 -16.29
CA GLY A 293 4.43 -8.63 -14.90
C GLY A 293 4.08 -10.10 -14.63
N VAL A 294 2.96 -10.57 -15.18
CA VAL A 294 2.55 -11.99 -15.10
C VAL A 294 3.57 -12.89 -15.80
N ALA A 295 4.00 -12.54 -17.01
CA ALA A 295 4.97 -13.33 -17.76
C ALA A 295 6.31 -13.48 -17.01
N LEU A 296 6.79 -12.40 -16.38
CA LEU A 296 7.99 -12.45 -15.53
C LEU A 296 7.79 -13.37 -14.33
N LEU A 297 6.63 -13.29 -13.62
CA LEU A 297 6.33 -14.18 -12.50
C LEU A 297 6.23 -15.65 -12.95
N VAL A 298 5.62 -15.93 -14.11
CA VAL A 298 5.51 -17.28 -14.67
C VAL A 298 6.90 -17.86 -14.96
N VAL A 299 7.78 -17.08 -15.61
CA VAL A 299 9.16 -17.51 -15.90
C VAL A 299 9.94 -17.78 -14.61
N MET A 300 9.82 -16.88 -13.61
CA MET A 300 10.49 -17.05 -12.33
C MET A 300 9.91 -18.18 -11.48
N SER A 301 8.66 -18.57 -11.68
CA SER A 301 8.01 -19.70 -10.97
C SER A 301 8.26 -21.07 -11.63
N ASP A 302 9.18 -21.14 -12.59
CA ASP A 302 9.45 -22.36 -13.36
C ASP A 302 8.25 -22.84 -14.20
N GLY A 303 7.45 -21.90 -14.69
CA GLY A 303 6.37 -22.15 -15.62
C GLY A 303 4.97 -21.79 -15.13
N ILE A 304 4.00 -21.95 -16.04
CA ILE A 304 2.61 -21.55 -15.80
C ILE A 304 1.90 -22.46 -14.79
N GLY A 305 2.25 -23.73 -14.72
CA GLY A 305 1.65 -24.72 -13.81
C GLY A 305 1.87 -24.35 -12.35
N PRO A 306 3.13 -24.25 -11.87
CA PRO A 306 3.43 -23.83 -10.51
C PRO A 306 2.87 -22.45 -10.18
N PHE A 307 2.93 -21.52 -11.12
CA PHE A 307 2.36 -20.18 -10.94
C PHE A 307 0.84 -20.22 -10.63
N ILE A 308 0.06 -20.95 -11.43
CA ILE A 308 -1.39 -21.09 -11.21
C ILE A 308 -1.67 -21.81 -9.90
N GLU A 309 -0.91 -22.86 -9.58
CA GLU A 309 -1.08 -23.65 -8.36
C GLU A 309 -0.87 -22.81 -7.10
N VAL A 310 0.09 -21.86 -7.10
CA VAL A 310 0.27 -20.91 -5.99
C VAL A 310 -1.02 -20.14 -5.70
N TYR A 311 -1.66 -19.57 -6.73
CA TYR A 311 -2.89 -18.79 -6.54
C TYR A 311 -4.09 -19.67 -6.16
N GLN A 312 -4.23 -20.85 -6.75
CA GLN A 312 -5.29 -21.80 -6.38
C GLN A 312 -5.16 -22.20 -4.91
N THR A 313 -3.94 -22.49 -4.47
CA THR A 313 -3.64 -22.84 -3.09
C THR A 313 -3.95 -21.69 -2.14
N LEU A 314 -3.56 -20.45 -2.50
CA LEU A 314 -3.85 -19.28 -1.70
C LEU A 314 -5.36 -19.06 -1.51
N VAL A 315 -6.14 -19.12 -2.57
CA VAL A 315 -7.61 -18.97 -2.52
C VAL A 315 -8.27 -20.07 -1.70
N ALA A 316 -7.87 -21.32 -1.94
CA ALA A 316 -8.44 -22.48 -1.23
C ALA A 316 -8.17 -22.43 0.29
N LYS A 317 -6.99 -21.95 0.69
CA LYS A 317 -6.60 -21.80 2.10
C LYS A 317 -7.24 -20.59 2.78
N ALA A 318 -7.36 -19.46 2.11
CA ALA A 318 -8.01 -18.28 2.68
C ALA A 318 -9.44 -18.56 3.17
N GLN A 319 -10.15 -19.47 2.50
CA GLN A 319 -11.50 -19.90 2.91
C GLN A 319 -11.53 -20.74 4.18
N LYS A 320 -10.41 -21.34 4.59
CA LYS A 320 -10.32 -22.27 5.74
C LYS A 320 -9.66 -21.65 6.96
N LEU A 321 -9.04 -20.48 6.82
CA LEU A 321 -8.35 -19.81 7.90
C LEU A 321 -9.33 -19.06 8.79
N ASP A 322 -9.37 -19.40 10.08
CA ASP A 322 -10.18 -18.69 11.08
C ASP A 322 -9.88 -17.19 11.12
N TYR A 323 -8.60 -16.83 11.01
CA TYR A 323 -8.18 -15.42 10.93
C TYR A 323 -8.81 -14.72 9.73
N ALA A 324 -8.77 -15.32 8.54
CA ALA A 324 -9.34 -14.71 7.33
C ALA A 324 -10.88 -14.61 7.42
N GLN A 325 -11.54 -15.58 8.06
CA GLN A 325 -12.98 -15.55 8.29
C GLN A 325 -13.37 -14.49 9.31
N LEU A 326 -12.58 -14.31 10.36
CA LEU A 326 -12.85 -13.31 11.42
C LEU A 326 -12.50 -11.89 10.98
N THR A 327 -11.36 -11.71 10.33
CA THR A 327 -10.83 -10.38 10.00
C THR A 327 -11.03 -9.97 8.56
N GLY A 328 -11.25 -10.91 7.64
CA GLY A 328 -11.34 -10.68 6.19
C GLY A 328 -12.75 -10.75 5.63
N ASP A 329 -13.78 -11.02 6.42
CA ASP A 329 -15.18 -11.05 5.99
C ASP A 329 -16.00 -9.98 6.70
N GLY A 330 -17.03 -9.46 6.04
CA GLY A 330 -17.89 -8.44 6.62
C GLY A 330 -18.92 -7.89 5.63
N PRO A 331 -19.83 -7.01 6.10
CA PRO A 331 -20.79 -6.35 5.24
C PRO A 331 -20.08 -5.36 4.30
N TRP A 332 -20.75 -5.00 3.18
CA TRP A 332 -20.24 -4.09 2.17
C TRP A 332 -19.69 -2.76 2.74
N HIS A 333 -20.26 -2.25 3.84
CA HIS A 333 -19.86 -0.99 4.47
C HIS A 333 -18.65 -1.10 5.43
N ARG A 334 -18.07 -2.29 5.59
CA ARG A 334 -16.97 -2.52 6.51
C ARG A 334 -15.80 -1.57 6.29
N TYR A 335 -15.32 -1.46 5.06
CA TYR A 335 -14.22 -0.53 4.74
C TYR A 335 -14.51 0.92 5.12
N LEU A 336 -15.78 1.36 4.97
CA LEU A 336 -16.18 2.70 5.35
C LEU A 336 -16.08 2.89 6.87
N ILE A 337 -16.49 1.90 7.65
CA ILE A 337 -16.38 1.93 9.12
C ILE A 337 -14.90 1.96 9.52
N ASP A 338 -14.08 1.08 8.96
CA ASP A 338 -12.64 1.02 9.25
C ASP A 338 -11.94 2.37 8.95
N LEU A 339 -12.24 2.97 7.81
CA LEU A 339 -11.71 4.28 7.42
C LEU A 339 -12.20 5.40 8.36
N LEU A 340 -13.48 5.35 8.79
CA LEU A 340 -14.03 6.32 9.76
C LEU A 340 -13.42 6.15 11.16
N ILE A 341 -12.97 4.96 11.54
CA ILE A 341 -12.22 4.76 12.80
C ILE A 341 -10.83 5.40 12.69
N VAL A 342 -10.13 5.20 11.58
CA VAL A 342 -8.73 5.62 11.43
C VAL A 342 -8.60 7.11 11.10
N SER A 343 -9.39 7.62 10.15
CA SER A 343 -9.28 8.99 9.63
C SER A 343 -10.67 9.65 9.42
N PRO A 344 -11.49 9.80 10.49
CA PRO A 344 -12.90 10.20 10.35
C PRO A 344 -13.07 11.55 9.65
N VAL A 345 -12.24 12.54 9.98
CA VAL A 345 -12.38 13.90 9.42
C VAL A 345 -12.00 13.91 7.95
N VAL A 346 -10.92 13.24 7.57
CA VAL A 346 -10.50 13.12 6.16
C VAL A 346 -11.58 12.41 5.34
N VAL A 347 -12.14 11.32 5.85
CA VAL A 347 -13.20 10.56 5.17
C VAL A 347 -14.46 11.40 5.00
N CYS A 348 -14.92 12.10 6.05
CA CYS A 348 -16.08 12.98 5.96
C CYS A 348 -15.88 14.12 4.94
N LEU A 349 -14.68 14.74 4.93
CA LEU A 349 -14.33 15.75 3.93
C LEU A 349 -14.30 15.16 2.51
N ALA A 350 -13.71 13.99 2.33
CA ALA A 350 -13.65 13.32 1.04
C ALA A 350 -15.05 12.93 0.52
N LEU A 351 -15.94 12.48 1.40
CA LEU A 351 -17.35 12.26 1.05
C LEU A 351 -18.05 13.58 0.68
N GLY A 352 -17.76 14.67 1.42
CA GLY A 352 -18.25 15.99 1.09
C GLY A 352 -17.76 16.50 -0.28
N ALA A 353 -16.58 16.05 -0.74
CA ALA A 353 -16.05 16.40 -2.06
C ALA A 353 -16.95 15.89 -3.19
N LEU A 354 -17.67 14.78 -3.02
CA LEU A 354 -18.58 14.24 -4.03
C LEU A 354 -19.66 15.26 -4.42
N PHE A 355 -20.10 16.08 -3.48
CA PHE A 355 -21.16 17.08 -3.70
C PHE A 355 -20.58 18.46 -4.04
N ALA A 356 -19.48 18.86 -3.38
CA ALA A 356 -18.96 20.22 -3.47
C ALA A 356 -17.94 20.42 -4.60
N VAL A 357 -17.12 19.40 -4.90
CA VAL A 357 -15.93 19.53 -5.75
C VAL A 357 -16.02 18.68 -7.02
N VAL A 358 -16.45 17.44 -6.94
CA VAL A 358 -16.51 16.49 -8.08
C VAL A 358 -17.26 17.08 -9.28
N PRO A 359 -18.42 17.73 -9.13
CA PRO A 359 -19.13 18.29 -10.28
C PRO A 359 -18.38 19.41 -11.03
N ARG A 360 -17.32 19.97 -10.40
CA ARG A 360 -16.57 21.11 -10.91
C ARG A 360 -15.15 20.79 -11.33
N ARG A 361 -14.59 19.65 -10.83
CA ARG A 361 -13.16 19.30 -11.02
C ARG A 361 -13.00 17.85 -11.48
N LYS A 362 -12.58 17.71 -12.72
CA LYS A 362 -12.32 16.42 -13.35
C LYS A 362 -11.25 15.60 -12.60
N GLU A 363 -10.27 16.29 -12.03
CA GLU A 363 -9.18 15.70 -11.26
C GLU A 363 -9.73 14.93 -10.05
N ILE A 364 -10.64 15.54 -9.30
CA ILE A 364 -11.27 14.90 -8.15
C ILE A 364 -12.29 13.85 -8.60
N ALA A 365 -12.97 14.06 -9.73
CA ALA A 365 -13.84 13.05 -10.33
C ALA A 365 -13.08 11.78 -10.72
N PHE A 366 -11.82 11.90 -11.22
CA PHE A 366 -10.97 10.76 -11.51
C PHE A 366 -10.70 9.92 -10.25
N PHE A 367 -10.35 10.57 -9.14
CA PHE A 367 -10.15 9.88 -7.86
C PHE A 367 -11.45 9.27 -7.32
N ALA A 368 -12.56 9.99 -7.41
CA ALA A 368 -13.86 9.49 -6.98
C ALA A 368 -14.27 8.21 -7.74
N VAL A 369 -14.08 8.19 -9.07
CA VAL A 369 -14.35 7.01 -9.89
C VAL A 369 -13.43 5.85 -9.51
N PHE A 370 -12.13 6.10 -9.31
CA PHE A 370 -11.17 5.08 -8.90
C PHE A 370 -11.56 4.46 -7.54
N VAL A 371 -11.84 5.30 -6.53
CA VAL A 371 -12.24 4.83 -5.20
C VAL A 371 -13.57 4.07 -5.28
N ALA A 372 -14.59 4.61 -5.96
CA ALA A 372 -15.89 3.94 -6.09
C ALA A 372 -15.78 2.58 -6.79
N ALA A 373 -15.04 2.51 -7.90
CA ALA A 373 -14.86 1.27 -8.65
C ALA A 373 -14.10 0.21 -7.83
N SER A 374 -12.97 0.57 -7.22
CA SER A 374 -12.22 -0.37 -6.37
C SER A 374 -13.01 -0.77 -5.13
N TYR A 375 -13.75 0.15 -4.51
CA TYR A 375 -14.62 -0.15 -3.38
C TYR A 375 -15.68 -1.19 -3.75
N LEU A 376 -16.42 -0.97 -4.86
CA LEU A 376 -17.47 -1.88 -5.32
C LEU A 376 -16.93 -3.28 -5.64
N ILE A 377 -15.70 -3.38 -6.13
CA ILE A 377 -15.10 -4.69 -6.39
C ILE A 377 -14.65 -5.33 -5.07
N MET A 378 -13.92 -4.60 -4.23
CA MET A 378 -13.30 -5.14 -3.03
C MET A 378 -14.30 -5.50 -1.94
N CYS A 379 -15.42 -4.78 -1.81
CA CYS A 379 -16.47 -5.11 -0.82
C CYS A 379 -17.26 -6.39 -1.17
N ASN A 380 -17.08 -6.96 -2.36
CA ASN A 380 -17.66 -8.23 -2.79
C ASN A 380 -16.69 -9.41 -2.73
N VAL A 381 -15.44 -9.18 -2.30
CA VAL A 381 -14.44 -10.25 -2.17
C VAL A 381 -14.46 -10.78 -0.74
N ARG A 382 -14.99 -11.99 -0.56
CA ARG A 382 -14.98 -12.68 0.73
C ARG A 382 -13.54 -12.95 1.17
N TYR A 383 -13.29 -12.85 2.46
CA TYR A 383 -11.97 -13.09 3.10
C TYR A 383 -10.86 -12.13 2.64
N GLY A 384 -11.22 -11.01 2.03
CA GLY A 384 -10.30 -9.97 1.56
C GLY A 384 -10.61 -8.57 2.09
N MET A 385 -11.55 -8.43 3.03
CA MET A 385 -11.97 -7.14 3.56
C MET A 385 -11.13 -6.70 4.76
N ASN A 386 -9.85 -6.44 4.55
CA ASN A 386 -8.98 -5.85 5.58
C ASN A 386 -8.64 -4.41 5.21
N LEU A 387 -8.60 -3.51 6.19
CA LEU A 387 -8.26 -2.10 6.00
C LEU A 387 -6.90 -1.90 5.30
N ARG A 388 -5.96 -2.83 5.50
CA ARG A 388 -4.66 -2.84 4.80
C ARG A 388 -4.82 -2.78 3.28
N TYR A 389 -5.85 -3.44 2.73
CA TYR A 389 -6.12 -3.43 1.29
C TYR A 389 -6.73 -2.11 0.82
N ALA A 390 -7.42 -1.39 1.72
CA ALA A 390 -7.98 -0.07 1.46
C ALA A 390 -6.92 1.06 1.43
N SER A 391 -5.68 0.77 1.76
CA SER A 391 -4.56 1.74 1.74
C SER A 391 -4.39 2.45 0.39
N ILE A 392 -4.82 1.84 -0.70
CA ILE A 392 -4.83 2.45 -2.03
C ILE A 392 -5.74 3.68 -2.14
N TRP A 393 -6.67 3.87 -1.20
CA TRP A 393 -7.57 5.02 -1.17
C TRP A 393 -7.01 6.21 -0.37
N GLU A 394 -5.96 6.02 0.43
CA GLU A 394 -5.42 7.04 1.33
C GLU A 394 -5.03 8.33 0.60
N PHE A 395 -4.30 8.20 -0.52
CA PHE A 395 -3.95 9.36 -1.34
C PHE A 395 -5.18 10.01 -1.99
N PRO A 396 -6.07 9.31 -2.72
CA PRO A 396 -7.28 9.87 -3.29
C PRO A 396 -8.19 10.58 -2.27
N LEU A 397 -8.37 10.00 -1.08
CA LEU A 397 -9.22 10.59 -0.03
C LEU A 397 -8.60 11.88 0.50
N ARG A 398 -7.28 11.92 0.72
CA ARG A 398 -6.58 13.13 1.17
C ARG A 398 -6.56 14.22 0.11
N ALA A 399 -6.42 13.87 -1.16
CA ALA A 399 -6.54 14.83 -2.25
C ALA A 399 -7.94 15.45 -2.33
N ALA A 400 -8.98 14.62 -2.17
CA ALA A 400 -10.37 15.08 -2.14
C ALA A 400 -10.67 15.93 -0.90
N ALA A 401 -10.21 15.52 0.29
CA ALA A 401 -10.34 16.27 1.53
C ALA A 401 -9.66 17.64 1.44
N PHE A 402 -8.43 17.68 0.93
CA PHE A 402 -7.74 18.96 0.70
C PHE A 402 -8.51 19.86 -0.27
N ALA A 403 -9.06 19.32 -1.35
CA ALA A 403 -9.83 20.11 -2.31
C ALA A 403 -11.06 20.76 -1.66
N VAL A 404 -11.75 20.07 -0.75
CA VAL A 404 -12.86 20.66 0.04
C VAL A 404 -12.36 21.76 0.96
N VAL A 405 -11.29 21.52 1.72
CA VAL A 405 -10.69 22.53 2.61
C VAL A 405 -10.33 23.78 1.80
N TRP A 406 -9.70 23.61 0.64
CA TRP A 406 -9.30 24.70 -0.23
C TRP A 406 -10.49 25.52 -0.75
N GLU A 407 -11.57 24.86 -1.19
CA GLU A 407 -12.80 25.53 -1.67
C GLU A 407 -13.54 26.25 -0.53
N LEU A 408 -13.57 25.69 0.67
CA LEU A 408 -14.16 26.34 1.83
C LEU A 408 -13.37 27.59 2.21
N CYS A 409 -12.04 27.50 2.25
CA CYS A 409 -11.16 28.60 2.57
C CYS A 409 -11.18 29.70 1.49
N ALA A 410 -11.50 29.38 0.23
CA ALA A 410 -11.61 30.36 -0.86
C ALA A 410 -12.65 31.46 -0.56
N ARG A 411 -13.67 31.16 0.25
CA ARG A 411 -14.69 32.10 0.70
C ARG A 411 -14.12 33.22 1.58
N LEU A 412 -12.93 33.02 2.16
CA LEU A 412 -12.24 33.98 3.03
C LEU A 412 -11.35 34.97 2.24
N GLY A 413 -11.36 34.91 0.91
CA GLY A 413 -10.64 35.82 0.03
C GLY A 413 -9.13 35.86 0.34
N ARG A 414 -8.60 37.03 0.74
CA ARG A 414 -7.18 37.26 1.02
C ARG A 414 -6.61 36.35 2.11
N TRP A 415 -7.46 35.85 2.99
CA TRP A 415 -7.07 34.94 4.10
C TRP A 415 -7.08 33.46 3.72
N GLN A 416 -7.43 33.12 2.47
CA GLN A 416 -7.54 31.74 2.00
C GLN A 416 -6.32 30.89 2.34
N TRP A 417 -5.12 31.41 2.06
CA TRP A 417 -3.88 30.67 2.30
C TRP A 417 -3.64 30.41 3.79
N LEU A 418 -3.82 31.42 4.62
CA LEU A 418 -3.66 31.26 6.06
C LEU A 418 -4.69 30.28 6.62
N ALA A 419 -5.95 30.43 6.26
CA ALA A 419 -7.02 29.55 6.70
C ALA A 419 -6.79 28.10 6.25
N ALA A 420 -6.39 27.88 4.99
CA ALA A 420 -6.07 26.57 4.49
C ALA A 420 -4.85 25.95 5.21
N THR A 421 -3.82 26.74 5.49
CA THR A 421 -2.64 26.27 6.24
C THR A 421 -3.03 25.88 7.66
N VAL A 422 -3.81 26.69 8.36
CA VAL A 422 -4.28 26.38 9.73
C VAL A 422 -5.18 25.12 9.73
N ALA A 423 -6.09 25.02 8.76
CA ALA A 423 -6.97 23.86 8.65
C ALA A 423 -6.18 22.56 8.37
N VAL A 424 -5.22 22.60 7.43
CA VAL A 424 -4.36 21.45 7.12
C VAL A 424 -3.48 21.09 8.32
N ALA A 425 -2.88 22.08 9.01
CA ALA A 425 -2.09 21.83 10.21
C ALA A 425 -2.94 21.20 11.32
N GLY A 426 -4.17 21.66 11.53
CA GLY A 426 -5.13 21.07 12.46
C GLY A 426 -5.49 19.62 12.10
N LEU A 427 -5.73 19.35 10.81
CA LEU A 427 -5.96 17.99 10.31
C LEU A 427 -4.74 17.10 10.52
N CYS A 428 -3.53 17.57 10.20
CA CYS A 428 -2.30 16.82 10.46
C CYS A 428 -2.12 16.47 11.93
N GLY A 429 -2.35 17.43 12.83
CA GLY A 429 -2.29 17.18 14.27
C GLY A 429 -3.32 16.16 14.73
N TYR A 430 -4.54 16.22 14.18
CA TYR A 430 -5.60 15.26 14.47
C TYR A 430 -5.25 13.85 13.94
N GLU A 431 -4.82 13.71 12.68
CA GLU A 431 -4.41 12.45 12.07
C GLU A 431 -3.22 11.80 12.84
N TYR A 432 -2.22 12.60 13.21
CA TYR A 432 -1.10 12.11 14.02
C TYR A 432 -1.54 11.64 15.42
N ARG A 433 -2.51 12.34 16.02
CA ARG A 433 -3.13 11.88 17.29
C ARG A 433 -3.86 10.54 17.10
N GLN A 434 -4.61 10.36 16.01
CA GLN A 434 -5.25 9.08 15.69
C GLN A 434 -4.22 7.96 15.56
N TYR A 435 -3.11 8.20 14.85
CA TYR A 435 -2.01 7.25 14.78
C TYR A 435 -1.49 6.89 16.18
N THR A 436 -1.28 7.88 17.05
CA THR A 436 -0.77 7.66 18.40
C THR A 436 -1.71 6.80 19.24
N ILE A 437 -3.02 7.01 19.12
CA ILE A 437 -4.03 6.24 19.86
C ILE A 437 -4.20 4.83 19.28
N LEU A 438 -4.28 4.70 17.95
CA LEU A 438 -4.73 3.47 17.30
C LEU A 438 -3.59 2.50 16.99
N ALA A 439 -2.35 2.98 16.90
CA ALA A 439 -1.24 2.16 16.45
C ALA A 439 0.03 2.27 17.29
N LYS A 440 0.40 3.48 17.75
CA LYS A 440 1.70 3.69 18.43
C LYS A 440 1.79 3.04 19.80
N ASN A 441 0.70 3.09 20.58
CA ASN A 441 0.68 2.68 21.98
C ASN A 441 0.08 1.29 22.19
N THR A 442 -0.15 0.54 21.13
CA THR A 442 -0.81 -0.78 21.19
C THR A 442 0.03 -1.84 20.50
N ASP A 443 0.10 -3.03 21.08
CA ASP A 443 0.82 -4.19 20.50
C ASP A 443 0.19 -4.68 19.18
N LEU A 444 -1.13 -4.60 19.11
CA LEU A 444 -1.91 -4.80 17.88
C LEU A 444 -2.58 -3.48 17.52
N PRO A 445 -2.71 -3.16 16.21
CA PRO A 445 -3.44 -1.96 15.82
C PRO A 445 -4.84 -1.96 16.43
N LEU A 446 -5.13 -0.98 17.27
CA LEU A 446 -6.39 -0.91 18.00
C LEU A 446 -7.61 -0.90 17.07
N TYR A 447 -7.45 -0.35 15.84
CA TYR A 447 -8.51 -0.39 14.83
C TYR A 447 -8.89 -1.82 14.42
N GLU A 448 -7.93 -2.75 14.31
CA GLU A 448 -8.22 -4.17 14.01
C GLU A 448 -9.01 -4.81 15.16
N THR A 449 -8.62 -4.53 16.40
CA THR A 449 -9.32 -5.03 17.58
C THR A 449 -10.75 -4.50 17.65
N ILE A 450 -10.94 -3.18 17.46
CA ILE A 450 -12.27 -2.54 17.43
C ILE A 450 -13.13 -3.14 16.32
N THR A 451 -12.57 -3.31 15.12
CA THR A 451 -13.32 -3.90 14.00
C THR A 451 -13.73 -5.34 14.28
N ILE A 452 -12.83 -6.16 14.85
CA ILE A 452 -13.13 -7.55 15.24
C ILE A 452 -14.24 -7.58 16.28
N ASP A 453 -14.17 -6.73 17.30
CA ASP A 453 -15.17 -6.68 18.37
C ASP A 453 -16.53 -6.19 17.85
N LEU A 454 -16.56 -5.19 16.98
CA LEU A 454 -17.78 -4.74 16.32
C LEU A 454 -18.41 -5.84 15.45
N LEU A 455 -17.60 -6.61 14.72
CA LEU A 455 -18.09 -7.74 13.92
C LEU A 455 -18.62 -8.88 14.80
N ARG A 456 -17.97 -9.14 15.95
CA ARG A 456 -18.47 -10.11 16.93
C ARG A 456 -19.82 -9.68 17.52
N LEU A 457 -19.94 -8.42 17.90
CA LEU A 457 -21.21 -7.86 18.39
C LEU A 457 -22.32 -7.99 17.36
N GLN A 458 -22.06 -7.75 16.07
CA GLN A 458 -23.05 -7.93 15.00
C GLN A 458 -23.49 -9.41 14.86
N LYS A 459 -22.59 -10.36 15.06
CA LYS A 459 -22.93 -11.81 15.04
C LYS A 459 -23.75 -12.22 16.25
N VAL A 460 -23.55 -11.58 17.40
CA VAL A 460 -24.34 -11.80 18.63
C VAL A 460 -25.73 -11.18 18.52
N ILE A 461 -25.86 -10.04 17.85
CA ILE A 461 -27.12 -9.31 17.67
C ILE A 461 -27.99 -9.89 16.54
N LYS A 462 -27.39 -10.58 15.58
CA LYS A 462 -28.18 -11.35 14.60
C LYS A 462 -28.53 -12.69 15.24
N PRO A 463 -29.81 -12.93 15.62
CA PRO A 463 -30.24 -14.27 16.00
C PRO A 463 -29.94 -15.19 14.81
N ALA A 464 -29.33 -16.33 15.12
CA ALA A 464 -29.16 -17.38 14.14
C ALA A 464 -30.54 -17.69 13.54
N GLY A 465 -30.75 -17.21 12.31
CA GLY A 465 -31.93 -17.52 11.51
C GLY A 465 -31.74 -18.85 10.79
#